data_a9fcb81e50d73e5fe96eecb3d5a06b91
#
_entry.id   a9fcb81e50d73e5fe96eecb3d5a06b91
#
_cell.length_a   1.000
_cell.length_b   1.000
_cell.length_c   1.000
_cell.angle_alpha   90.00
_cell.angle_beta   90.00
_cell.angle_gamma   90.00
#
_symmetry.space_group_name_H-M   'P 1'
#
loop_
_entity.id
_entity.type
_entity.pdbx_description
1 polymer ?
#
loop_
_entity_poly.entity_id
_entity_poly.type
_entity_poly.pdbx_seq_one_letter_code
_entity_poly.pdbx_strand_id
1 'polypeptide(L)'
;YIKDEAEEDYLLAAGISNDVEADDSILELTKARLPWLILGLFGGLGSVFILENFEGIMATKELRALFFYTPLIAAMAGNVGVQSSAIVVQGLANDQIKGSLISRLIKEISLTLLNGIILSLIIIVFGLLINQSLDMSITISVSMILVIIVAALIGTSVPIILEKFGIDPAIATGPFIT
;
A
#
# COMPACT_ATOMS: atom_id res chain seq x y z
N TYR A 1 28.66 -0.78 -11.95
CA TYR A 1 28.16 -2.08 -11.41
C TYR A 1 27.23 -1.89 -10.19
N ILE A 2 27.72 -1.39 -9.05
CA ILE A 2 26.89 -1.18 -7.82
C ILE A 2 25.90 -0.02 -8.02
N LYS A 3 26.29 1.01 -8.76
CA LYS A 3 25.42 2.17 -9.01
C LYS A 3 24.33 1.82 -10.01
N ASP A 4 24.66 1.08 -11.04
CA ASP A 4 23.74 0.64 -12.09
C ASP A 4 22.67 -0.31 -11.51
N GLU A 5 23.07 -1.24 -10.63
CA GLU A 5 22.15 -2.16 -9.93
C GLU A 5 21.21 -1.41 -8.98
N ALA A 6 21.69 -0.38 -8.26
CA ALA A 6 20.86 0.44 -7.39
C ALA A 6 19.87 1.34 -8.17
N GLU A 7 20.24 1.78 -9.38
CA GLU A 7 19.35 2.54 -10.27
C GLU A 7 18.26 1.62 -10.84
N GLU A 8 18.58 0.40 -11.23
CA GLU A 8 17.62 -0.60 -11.70
C GLU A 8 16.61 -0.98 -10.61
N ASP A 9 17.07 -1.26 -9.38
CA ASP A 9 16.21 -1.55 -8.23
C ASP A 9 15.27 -0.39 -7.92
N TYR A 10 15.75 0.86 -8.05
CA TYR A 10 14.91 2.04 -7.85
C TYR A 10 13.81 2.15 -8.90
N LEU A 11 14.11 1.91 -10.18
CA LEU A 11 13.14 1.94 -11.27
C LEU A 11 12.09 0.82 -11.11
N LEU A 12 12.53 -0.39 -10.78
CA LEU A 12 11.62 -1.52 -10.50
C LEU A 12 10.70 -1.22 -9.32
N ALA A 13 11.23 -0.67 -8.24
CA ALA A 13 10.44 -0.26 -7.07
C ALA A 13 9.43 0.85 -7.40
N ALA A 14 9.74 1.68 -8.39
CA ALA A 14 8.83 2.71 -8.91
C ALA A 14 7.81 2.16 -9.93
N GLY A 15 7.83 0.87 -10.26
CA GLY A 15 6.95 0.26 -11.26
C GLY A 15 7.35 0.58 -12.70
N ILE A 16 8.65 0.60 -12.97
CA ILE A 16 9.21 0.82 -14.30
C ILE A 16 10.03 -0.43 -14.67
N SER A 17 9.67 -1.09 -15.78
CA SER A 17 10.14 -2.42 -16.12
C SER A 17 11.45 -2.47 -16.93
N ASN A 18 11.97 -1.32 -17.36
CA ASN A 18 13.16 -1.22 -18.17
C ASN A 18 14.05 -0.10 -17.66
N ASP A 19 15.35 -0.23 -17.95
CA ASP A 19 16.30 0.85 -17.78
C ASP A 19 15.96 1.97 -18.78
N VAL A 20 15.51 3.11 -18.26
CA VAL A 20 15.09 4.28 -19.04
C VAL A 20 15.66 5.55 -18.45
N GLU A 21 16.01 6.48 -19.32
CA GLU A 21 16.52 7.80 -18.97
C GLU A 21 15.45 8.88 -19.20
N ALA A 22 15.62 10.04 -18.56
CA ALA A 22 14.63 11.12 -18.60
C ALA A 22 14.44 11.75 -19.98
N ASP A 23 15.44 11.63 -20.86
CA ASP A 23 15.48 12.13 -22.23
C ASP A 23 15.14 11.08 -23.29
N ASP A 24 14.81 9.85 -22.90
CA ASP A 24 14.31 8.82 -23.78
C ASP A 24 13.02 9.23 -24.49
N SER A 25 12.77 8.62 -25.64
CA SER A 25 11.56 8.91 -26.41
C SER A 25 10.28 8.57 -25.64
N ILE A 26 9.20 9.33 -25.92
CA ILE A 26 7.88 9.10 -25.33
C ILE A 26 7.43 7.63 -25.47
N LEU A 27 7.77 7.00 -26.59
CA LEU A 27 7.38 5.62 -26.86
C LEU A 27 8.12 4.61 -25.96
N GLU A 28 9.41 4.83 -25.72
CA GLU A 28 10.24 4.01 -24.83
C GLU A 28 9.77 4.15 -23.38
N LEU A 29 9.58 5.37 -22.91
CA LEU A 29 9.05 5.65 -21.57
C LEU A 29 7.65 5.05 -21.38
N THR A 30 6.80 5.09 -22.43
CA THR A 30 5.45 4.49 -22.37
C THR A 30 5.55 2.97 -22.25
N LYS A 31 6.40 2.32 -23.03
CA LYS A 31 6.56 0.86 -22.97
C LYS A 31 7.06 0.39 -21.61
N ALA A 32 7.95 1.15 -20.97
CA ALA A 32 8.49 0.81 -19.66
C ALA A 32 7.42 0.93 -18.53
N ARG A 33 6.50 1.89 -18.64
CA ARG A 33 5.50 2.19 -17.60
C ARG A 33 4.18 1.45 -17.79
N LEU A 34 3.74 1.26 -19.04
CA LEU A 34 2.41 0.78 -19.38
C LEU A 34 2.04 -0.58 -18.76
N PRO A 35 2.93 -1.59 -18.71
CA PRO A 35 2.59 -2.88 -18.10
C PRO A 35 2.13 -2.73 -16.64
N TRP A 36 2.83 -1.92 -15.87
CA TRP A 36 2.51 -1.69 -14.46
C TRP A 36 1.27 -0.84 -14.27
N LEU A 37 1.04 0.15 -15.12
CA LEU A 37 -0.19 0.95 -15.12
C LEU A 37 -1.42 0.10 -15.45
N ILE A 38 -1.29 -0.87 -16.36
CA ILE A 38 -2.36 -1.82 -16.68
C ILE A 38 -2.68 -2.72 -15.50
N LEU A 39 -1.66 -3.23 -14.79
CA LEU A 39 -1.89 -4.02 -13.57
C LEU A 39 -2.62 -3.21 -12.49
N GLY A 40 -2.18 -1.98 -12.25
CA GLY A 40 -2.85 -1.06 -11.32
C GLY A 40 -4.29 -0.74 -11.74
N LEU A 41 -4.54 -0.56 -13.05
CA LEU A 41 -5.88 -0.35 -13.59
C LEU A 41 -6.81 -1.55 -13.30
N PHE A 42 -6.34 -2.78 -13.51
CA PHE A 42 -7.13 -3.98 -13.20
C PHE A 42 -7.42 -4.11 -11.71
N GLY A 43 -6.46 -3.77 -10.83
CA GLY A 43 -6.68 -3.70 -9.39
C GLY A 43 -7.76 -2.68 -9.03
N GLY A 44 -7.69 -1.47 -9.62
CA GLY A 44 -8.71 -0.43 -9.46
C GLY A 44 -10.09 -0.85 -9.95
N LEU A 45 -10.19 -1.49 -11.12
CA LEU A 45 -11.45 -2.04 -11.63
C LEU A 45 -12.02 -3.13 -10.71
N GLY A 46 -11.18 -3.97 -10.12
CA GLY A 46 -11.60 -4.94 -9.10
C GLY A 46 -12.26 -4.26 -7.90
N SER A 47 -11.72 -3.13 -7.46
CA SER A 47 -12.30 -2.33 -6.38
C SER A 47 -13.69 -1.78 -6.73
N VAL A 48 -13.94 -1.39 -7.98
CA VAL A 48 -15.26 -0.93 -8.46
C VAL A 48 -16.29 -2.05 -8.29
N PHE A 49 -16.00 -3.27 -8.74
CA PHE A 49 -16.92 -4.40 -8.58
C PHE A 49 -17.23 -4.72 -7.11
N ILE A 50 -16.25 -4.56 -6.22
CA ILE A 50 -16.48 -4.75 -4.79
C ILE A 50 -17.42 -3.67 -4.27
N LEU A 51 -17.19 -2.40 -4.60
CA LEU A 51 -18.00 -1.27 -4.14
C LEU A 51 -19.44 -1.30 -4.65
N GLU A 52 -19.67 -1.76 -5.88
CA GLU A 52 -21.03 -1.94 -6.44
C GLU A 52 -21.91 -2.87 -5.57
N ASN A 53 -21.32 -3.92 -4.97
CA ASN A 53 -22.06 -4.82 -4.07
C ASN A 53 -22.54 -4.12 -2.78
N PHE A 54 -21.98 -2.98 -2.42
CA PHE A 54 -22.34 -2.19 -1.25
C PHE A 54 -23.22 -0.97 -1.57
N GLU A 55 -23.66 -0.79 -2.82
CA GLU A 55 -24.47 0.36 -3.23
C GLU A 55 -25.73 0.53 -2.37
N GLY A 56 -26.42 -0.58 -2.04
CA GLY A 56 -27.61 -0.55 -1.19
C GLY A 56 -27.37 -0.04 0.24
N ILE A 57 -26.16 -0.24 0.76
CA ILE A 57 -25.74 0.25 2.07
C ILE A 57 -25.51 1.76 2.05
N MET A 58 -25.06 2.30 0.91
CA MET A 58 -24.82 3.74 0.72
C MET A 58 -26.11 4.60 0.63
N ALA A 59 -27.28 3.99 0.66
CA ALA A 59 -28.54 4.71 0.56
C ALA A 59 -28.83 5.62 1.76
N THR A 60 -28.23 5.34 2.94
CA THR A 60 -28.39 6.17 4.14
C THR A 60 -27.42 7.36 4.13
N LYS A 61 -27.86 8.50 4.67
CA LYS A 61 -27.05 9.74 4.72
C LYS A 61 -25.74 9.54 5.50
N GLU A 62 -25.81 8.81 6.59
CA GLU A 62 -24.71 8.53 7.50
C GLU A 62 -23.61 7.70 6.81
N LEU A 63 -24.00 6.64 6.13
CA LEU A 63 -23.07 5.75 5.44
C LEU A 63 -22.47 6.42 4.19
N ARG A 64 -23.25 7.28 3.50
CA ARG A 64 -22.73 8.08 2.38
C ARG A 64 -21.62 9.03 2.82
N ALA A 65 -21.71 9.59 4.02
CA ALA A 65 -20.68 10.46 4.57
C ALA A 65 -19.36 9.71 4.82
N LEU A 66 -19.39 8.43 5.20
CA LEU A 66 -18.19 7.59 5.36
C LEU A 66 -17.44 7.40 4.04
N PHE A 67 -18.14 7.42 2.89
CA PHE A 67 -17.53 7.31 1.57
C PHE A 67 -16.52 8.41 1.25
N PHE A 68 -16.70 9.60 1.81
CA PHE A 68 -15.76 10.70 1.63
C PHE A 68 -14.38 10.42 2.25
N TYR A 69 -14.29 9.46 3.16
CA TYR A 69 -13.03 9.03 3.79
C TYR A 69 -12.34 7.87 3.07
N THR A 70 -12.98 7.26 2.06
CA THR A 70 -12.39 6.17 1.27
C THR A 70 -11.04 6.56 0.65
N PRO A 71 -10.87 7.74 0.02
CA PRO A 71 -9.58 8.15 -0.53
C PRO A 71 -8.50 8.30 0.55
N LEU A 72 -8.87 8.79 1.74
CA LEU A 72 -7.94 8.91 2.88
C LEU A 72 -7.46 7.53 3.32
N ILE A 73 -8.38 6.59 3.53
CA ILE A 73 -8.07 5.22 3.97
C ILE A 73 -7.23 4.50 2.92
N ALA A 74 -7.57 4.63 1.63
CA ALA A 74 -6.81 4.04 0.53
C ALA A 74 -5.38 4.59 0.45
N ALA A 75 -5.21 5.91 0.57
CA ALA A 75 -3.89 6.54 0.58
C ALA A 75 -3.04 6.07 1.77
N MET A 76 -3.64 5.94 2.96
CA MET A 76 -2.94 5.42 4.14
C MET A 76 -2.54 3.95 3.98
N ALA A 77 -3.40 3.13 3.38
CA ALA A 77 -3.08 1.75 3.05
C ALA A 77 -1.89 1.64 2.09
N GLY A 78 -1.91 2.41 0.99
CA GLY A 78 -0.81 2.46 0.03
C GLY A 78 0.50 2.87 0.69
N ASN A 79 0.49 3.94 1.49
CA ASN A 79 1.68 4.43 2.19
C ASN A 79 2.25 3.36 3.14
N VAL A 80 1.42 2.72 3.96
CA VAL A 80 1.86 1.67 4.89
C VAL A 80 2.37 0.45 4.14
N GLY A 81 1.67 0.02 3.09
CA GLY A 81 2.10 -1.10 2.25
C GLY A 81 3.46 -0.89 1.62
N VAL A 82 3.69 0.28 1.02
CA VAL A 82 4.98 0.66 0.41
C VAL A 82 6.08 0.73 1.47
N GLN A 83 5.84 1.34 2.63
CA GLN A 83 6.82 1.43 3.70
C GLN A 83 7.21 0.04 4.23
N SER A 84 6.24 -0.83 4.47
CA SER A 84 6.49 -2.21 4.93
C SER A 84 7.29 -3.00 3.89
N SER A 85 6.93 -2.88 2.62
CA SER A 85 7.64 -3.54 1.51
C SER A 85 9.08 -3.04 1.38
N ALA A 86 9.29 -1.73 1.39
CA ALA A 86 10.63 -1.15 1.27
C ALA A 86 11.57 -1.61 2.39
N ILE A 87 11.07 -1.69 3.63
CA ILE A 87 11.85 -2.21 4.77
C ILE A 87 12.23 -3.68 4.55
N VAL A 88 11.31 -4.47 4.00
CA VAL A 88 11.57 -5.90 3.74
C VAL A 88 12.55 -6.07 2.59
N VAL A 89 12.36 -5.38 1.47
CA VAL A 89 13.26 -5.42 0.31
C VAL A 89 14.68 -5.04 0.73
N GLN A 90 14.84 -3.93 1.46
CA GLN A 90 16.14 -3.53 1.98
C GLN A 90 16.73 -4.58 2.93
N GLY A 91 15.91 -5.21 3.77
CA GLY A 91 16.35 -6.26 4.68
C GLY A 91 16.76 -7.54 3.96
N LEU A 92 16.14 -7.89 2.84
CA LEU A 92 16.52 -9.00 1.96
C LEU A 92 17.85 -8.72 1.28
N ALA A 93 18.00 -7.57 0.66
CA ALA A 93 19.24 -7.15 -0.02
C ALA A 93 20.47 -7.13 0.90
N ASN A 94 20.28 -6.89 2.20
CA ASN A 94 21.37 -6.85 3.19
C ASN A 94 21.51 -8.14 4.01
N ASP A 95 20.89 -9.25 3.63
CA ASP A 95 20.89 -10.51 4.40
C ASP A 95 20.48 -10.37 5.87
N GLN A 96 19.68 -9.33 6.17
CA GLN A 96 19.25 -9.02 7.54
C GLN A 96 17.94 -9.71 7.94
N ILE A 97 17.26 -10.36 7.00
CA ILE A 97 16.03 -11.09 7.25
C ILE A 97 16.32 -12.44 7.89
N LYS A 98 16.48 -12.41 9.22
CA LYS A 98 16.66 -13.61 10.05
C LYS A 98 15.37 -13.93 10.80
N GLY A 99 15.05 -15.23 10.92
CA GLY A 99 13.90 -15.70 11.68
C GLY A 99 12.72 -16.15 10.82
N SER A 100 11.61 -16.50 11.49
CA SER A 100 10.42 -16.96 10.79
C SER A 100 9.58 -15.81 10.24
N LEU A 101 8.91 -16.04 9.11
CA LEU A 101 7.93 -15.10 8.54
C LEU A 101 6.87 -14.69 9.59
N ILE A 102 6.41 -15.65 10.40
CA ILE A 102 5.39 -15.40 11.43
C ILE A 102 5.86 -14.38 12.46
N SER A 103 7.09 -14.50 12.96
CA SER A 103 7.65 -13.54 13.92
C SER A 103 7.71 -12.12 13.32
N ARG A 104 8.03 -12.02 12.03
CA ARG A 104 8.08 -10.75 11.32
C ARG A 104 6.69 -10.15 11.14
N LEU A 105 5.70 -10.95 10.76
CA LEU A 105 4.31 -10.50 10.63
C LEU A 105 3.74 -10.02 11.97
N ILE A 106 4.03 -10.72 13.08
CA ILE A 106 3.60 -10.28 14.42
C ILE A 106 4.22 -8.91 14.76
N LYS A 107 5.52 -8.72 14.47
CA LYS A 107 6.18 -7.43 14.68
C LYS A 107 5.55 -6.33 13.84
N GLU A 108 5.25 -6.61 12.58
CA GLU A 108 4.63 -5.67 11.65
C GLU A 108 3.21 -5.29 12.09
N ILE A 109 2.40 -6.25 12.53
CA ILE A 109 1.07 -5.98 13.10
C ILE A 109 1.18 -5.07 14.33
N SER A 110 2.13 -5.35 15.23
CA SER A 110 2.31 -4.56 16.44
C SER A 110 2.71 -3.11 16.14
N LEU A 111 3.63 -2.93 15.18
CA LEU A 111 4.06 -1.62 14.70
C LEU A 111 2.91 -0.85 14.05
N THR A 112 2.19 -1.51 13.15
CA THR A 112 1.06 -0.91 12.42
C THR A 112 -0.10 -0.58 13.34
N LEU A 113 -0.36 -1.42 14.35
CA LEU A 113 -1.39 -1.14 15.35
C LEU A 113 -1.03 0.10 16.18
N LEU A 114 0.22 0.24 16.61
CA LEU A 114 0.68 1.42 17.33
C LEU A 114 0.51 2.70 16.48
N ASN A 115 0.96 2.67 15.23
CA ASN A 115 0.80 3.77 14.29
C ASN A 115 -0.69 4.06 14.03
N GLY A 116 -1.50 3.03 13.85
CA GLY A 116 -2.95 3.14 13.64
C GLY A 116 -3.67 3.80 14.81
N ILE A 117 -3.29 3.49 16.06
CA ILE A 117 -3.83 4.14 17.25
C ILE A 117 -3.49 5.64 17.25
N ILE A 118 -2.25 6.00 16.97
CA ILE A 118 -1.81 7.41 16.91
C ILE A 118 -2.60 8.17 15.83
N LEU A 119 -2.71 7.61 14.63
CA LEU A 119 -3.45 8.20 13.53
C LEU A 119 -4.96 8.31 13.84
N SER A 120 -5.51 7.31 14.53
CA SER A 120 -6.92 7.33 14.98
C SER A 120 -7.21 8.47 15.94
N LEU A 121 -6.30 8.76 16.87
CA LEU A 121 -6.44 9.91 17.75
C LEU A 121 -6.50 11.23 16.96
N ILE A 122 -5.68 11.35 15.91
CA ILE A 122 -5.70 12.53 15.03
C ILE A 122 -7.05 12.64 14.30
N ILE A 123 -7.59 11.52 13.77
CA ILE A 123 -8.90 11.49 13.09
C ILE A 123 -10.02 11.89 14.06
N ILE A 124 -10.00 11.39 15.29
CA ILE A 124 -11.01 11.71 16.29
C ILE A 124 -10.96 13.20 16.64
N VAL A 125 -9.77 13.75 16.88
CA VAL A 125 -9.59 15.18 17.15
C VAL A 125 -10.08 16.03 15.97
N PHE A 126 -9.70 15.66 14.75
CA PHE A 126 -10.17 16.34 13.54
C PHE A 126 -11.70 16.28 13.42
N GLY A 127 -12.30 15.12 13.65
CA GLY A 127 -13.75 14.95 13.63
C GLY A 127 -14.47 15.87 14.64
N LEU A 128 -13.94 15.97 15.87
CA LEU A 128 -14.47 16.88 16.88
C LEU A 128 -14.38 18.35 16.45
N LEU A 129 -13.28 18.76 15.82
CA LEU A 129 -13.08 20.13 15.33
C LEU A 129 -14.09 20.53 14.23
N ILE A 130 -14.50 19.57 13.40
CA ILE A 130 -15.49 19.82 12.33
C ILE A 130 -16.93 19.46 12.74
N ASN A 131 -17.19 19.27 14.06
CA ASN A 131 -18.48 18.87 14.62
C ASN A 131 -19.05 17.57 14.04
N GLN A 132 -18.19 16.61 13.69
CA GLN A 132 -18.59 15.27 13.28
C GLN A 132 -18.96 14.43 14.52
N SER A 133 -19.90 13.49 14.35
CA SER A 133 -20.26 12.59 15.44
C SER A 133 -19.07 11.70 15.85
N LEU A 134 -18.98 11.39 17.14
CA LEU A 134 -17.93 10.53 17.67
C LEU A 134 -18.01 9.12 17.06
N ASP A 135 -19.21 8.58 16.88
CA ASP A 135 -19.43 7.25 16.29
C ASP A 135 -18.88 7.17 14.87
N MET A 136 -19.04 8.22 14.07
CA MET A 136 -18.48 8.30 12.72
C MET A 136 -16.94 8.34 12.77
N SER A 137 -16.35 9.15 13.65
CA SER A 137 -14.90 9.24 13.81
C SER A 137 -14.28 7.91 14.27
N ILE A 138 -14.96 7.20 15.18
CA ILE A 138 -14.54 5.86 15.63
C ILE A 138 -14.64 4.85 14.47
N THR A 139 -15.73 4.87 13.71
CA THR A 139 -15.91 3.97 12.56
C THR A 139 -14.81 4.14 11.53
N ILE A 140 -14.47 5.38 11.17
CA ILE A 140 -13.37 5.70 10.24
C ILE A 140 -12.03 5.21 10.81
N SER A 141 -11.77 5.46 12.08
CA SER A 141 -10.54 5.06 12.77
C SER A 141 -10.36 3.54 12.78
N VAL A 142 -11.39 2.80 13.15
CA VAL A 142 -11.34 1.32 13.16
C VAL A 142 -11.16 0.79 11.74
N SER A 143 -11.90 1.31 10.78
CA SER A 143 -11.76 0.93 9.36
C SER A 143 -10.34 1.17 8.85
N MET A 144 -9.76 2.33 9.16
CA MET A 144 -8.38 2.65 8.78
C MET A 144 -7.39 1.69 9.42
N ILE A 145 -7.49 1.39 10.73
CA ILE A 145 -6.60 0.45 11.40
C ILE A 145 -6.64 -0.92 10.72
N LEU A 146 -7.83 -1.44 10.43
CA LEU A 146 -7.98 -2.75 9.78
C LEU A 146 -7.35 -2.76 8.40
N VAL A 147 -7.57 -1.73 7.60
CA VAL A 147 -7.05 -1.63 6.24
C VAL A 147 -5.53 -1.50 6.22
N ILE A 148 -4.94 -0.65 7.09
CA ILE A 148 -3.48 -0.52 7.14
C ILE A 148 -2.78 -1.77 7.68
N ILE A 149 -3.42 -2.55 8.57
CA ILE A 149 -2.89 -3.86 9.00
C ILE A 149 -2.84 -4.83 7.81
N VAL A 150 -3.90 -4.91 7.01
CA VAL A 150 -3.92 -5.75 5.81
C VAL A 150 -2.86 -5.29 4.82
N ALA A 151 -2.73 -4.00 4.58
CA ALA A 151 -1.70 -3.43 3.70
C ALA A 151 -0.28 -3.75 4.18
N ALA A 152 -0.01 -3.62 5.48
CA ALA A 152 1.28 -3.97 6.08
C ALA A 152 1.62 -5.46 5.93
N LEU A 153 0.63 -6.33 6.14
CA LEU A 153 0.79 -7.79 5.97
C LEU A 153 1.11 -8.14 4.51
N ILE A 154 0.42 -7.53 3.55
CA ILE A 154 0.70 -7.72 2.12
C ILE A 154 2.09 -7.18 1.80
N GLY A 155 2.40 -5.94 2.19
CA GLY A 155 3.68 -5.29 1.96
C GLY A 155 4.87 -6.06 2.53
N THR A 156 4.69 -6.72 3.67
CA THR A 156 5.71 -7.58 4.28
C THR A 156 5.81 -8.94 3.60
N SER A 157 4.69 -9.54 3.23
CA SER A 157 4.67 -10.93 2.74
C SER A 157 5.08 -11.05 1.28
N VAL A 158 4.64 -10.11 0.43
CA VAL A 158 4.85 -10.21 -1.03
C VAL A 158 6.34 -10.23 -1.41
N PRO A 159 7.21 -9.34 -0.93
CA PRO A 159 8.63 -9.40 -1.27
C PRO A 159 9.29 -10.71 -0.86
N ILE A 160 8.98 -11.21 0.35
CA ILE A 160 9.53 -12.48 0.86
C ILE A 160 9.08 -13.68 0.03
N ILE A 161 7.84 -13.63 -0.47
CA ILE A 161 7.31 -14.68 -1.34
C ILE A 161 7.99 -14.62 -2.71
N LEU A 162 8.13 -13.44 -3.30
CA LEU A 162 8.80 -13.26 -4.60
C LEU A 162 10.24 -13.76 -4.57
N GLU A 163 11.00 -13.39 -3.53
CA GLU A 163 12.37 -13.88 -3.34
C GLU A 163 12.45 -15.40 -3.32
N LYS A 164 11.53 -16.07 -2.61
CA LYS A 164 11.48 -17.55 -2.58
C LYS A 164 11.24 -18.20 -3.95
N PHE A 165 10.59 -17.49 -4.86
CA PHE A 165 10.38 -17.93 -6.23
C PHE A 165 11.49 -17.48 -7.19
N GLY A 166 12.56 -16.83 -6.70
CA GLY A 166 13.64 -16.32 -7.52
C GLY A 166 13.24 -15.09 -8.35
N ILE A 167 12.21 -14.38 -7.94
CA ILE A 167 11.74 -13.14 -8.54
C ILE A 167 12.26 -11.99 -7.69
N ASP A 168 12.74 -10.92 -8.34
CA ASP A 168 13.25 -9.76 -7.64
C ASP A 168 12.21 -9.16 -6.68
N PRO A 169 12.52 -9.08 -5.36
CA PRO A 169 11.60 -8.50 -4.37
C PRO A 169 11.30 -7.02 -4.59
N ALA A 170 12.16 -6.26 -5.29
CA ALA A 170 11.95 -4.83 -5.58
C ALA A 170 10.66 -4.60 -6.39
N ILE A 171 10.27 -5.56 -7.22
CA ILE A 171 9.01 -5.54 -7.98
C ILE A 171 7.78 -5.41 -7.06
N ALA A 172 7.86 -5.89 -5.81
CA ALA A 172 6.76 -5.86 -4.87
C ALA A 172 6.36 -4.45 -4.42
N THR A 173 7.26 -3.46 -4.49
CA THR A 173 6.99 -2.10 -4.01
C THR A 173 6.13 -1.26 -4.94
N GLY A 174 5.99 -1.67 -6.18
CA GLY A 174 5.18 -1.00 -7.18
C GLY A 174 3.68 -1.34 -7.10
N PRO A 175 3.04 -1.64 -8.21
CA PRO A 175 1.58 -1.76 -8.35
C PRO A 175 0.93 -2.93 -7.59
N PHE A 176 1.70 -3.82 -6.98
CA PHE A 176 1.15 -4.87 -6.12
C PHE A 176 0.72 -4.37 -4.74
N ILE A 177 1.16 -3.16 -4.35
CA ILE A 177 0.94 -2.61 -3.01
C ILE A 177 0.10 -1.34 -3.06
N THR A 178 0.11 -0.62 -4.16
CA THR A 178 -0.69 0.59 -4.38
C THR A 178 -2.01 0.28 -5.08
#